data_a2aeb9e7fc91367f1a89215fa2f2d2c6
#
_entry.id   a2aeb9e7fc91367f1a89215fa2f2d2c6
#
_cell.length_a   1.000
_cell.length_b   1.000
_cell.length_c   1.000
_cell.angle_alpha   90.00
_cell.angle_beta   90.00
_cell.angle_gamma   90.00
#
_symmetry.space_group_name_H-M   'P 1'
#
loop_
_entity.id
_entity.type
_entity.pdbx_description
1 polymer ?
#
loop_
_entity_poly.entity_id
_entity_poly.type
_entity_poly.pdbx_seq_one_letter_code
_entity_poly.pdbx_strand_id
1 'polypeptide(L)'
;MKTFYRLKRKYVNYNSIIWLLIVTVVIVLSAALLTRLNRGEAFTNVCIYDSIIFFIKAFGSITGIMVIWNIAVIKKDKNPMIAVKNVSRKKIWYRQCQDVLIFAAVMSLLIHVLLRLFILCKYGNDYNWDDSYSLYISYCNSNRYKITTPAFTKTGIAILSYIFTLESLYIILILFMAIDRLLERTSVIITVIYIIAQFEINLLGFITPKMYLFIYPDKALVYMGKCIFIAILLIFVGSFAADREEYIKKK
;
A
#
# COMPACT_ATOMS: atom_id res chain seq x y z
N MET A 1 -19.25 4.87 -15.74
CA MET A 1 -18.91 3.97 -16.85
C MET A 1 -17.58 4.33 -17.56
N LYS A 2 -17.38 5.55 -18.08
CA LYS A 2 -16.13 5.94 -18.81
C LYS A 2 -14.83 5.69 -18.02
N THR A 3 -14.81 5.95 -16.71
CA THR A 3 -13.64 5.73 -15.84
C THR A 3 -13.28 4.25 -15.71
N PHE A 4 -14.28 3.38 -15.52
CA PHE A 4 -14.09 1.94 -15.43
C PHE A 4 -13.51 1.33 -16.72
N TYR A 5 -14.05 1.73 -17.90
CA TYR A 5 -13.51 1.28 -19.20
C TYR A 5 -12.05 1.74 -19.41
N ARG A 6 -11.71 2.96 -18.95
CA ARG A 6 -10.35 3.48 -19.01
C ARG A 6 -9.40 2.65 -18.14
N LEU A 7 -9.79 2.36 -16.90
CA LEU A 7 -9.02 1.53 -15.97
C LEU A 7 -8.85 0.11 -16.50
N LYS A 8 -9.92 -0.51 -17.01
CA LYS A 8 -9.85 -1.82 -17.65
C LYS A 8 -8.82 -1.84 -18.77
N ARG A 9 -8.84 -0.86 -19.67
CA ARG A 9 -7.87 -0.77 -20.77
C ARG A 9 -6.44 -0.50 -20.31
N LYS A 10 -6.27 0.18 -19.17
CA LYS A 10 -4.97 0.59 -18.64
C LYS A 10 -4.31 -0.52 -17.81
N TYR A 11 -5.09 -1.13 -16.91
CA TYR A 11 -4.60 -2.10 -15.93
C TYR A 11 -4.94 -3.57 -16.26
N VAL A 12 -5.79 -3.83 -17.25
CA VAL A 12 -6.20 -5.19 -17.65
C VAL A 12 -5.70 -5.50 -19.05
N ASN A 13 -4.38 -5.64 -19.19
CA ASN A 13 -3.70 -6.18 -20.37
C ASN A 13 -3.00 -7.49 -19.99
N TYR A 14 -2.53 -8.26 -20.96
CA TYR A 14 -1.75 -9.48 -20.75
C TYR A 14 -0.59 -9.25 -19.73
N ASN A 15 0.13 -8.14 -19.86
CA ASN A 15 1.17 -7.75 -18.91
C ASN A 15 0.64 -7.52 -17.47
N SER A 16 -0.62 -7.14 -17.32
CA SER A 16 -1.23 -6.91 -16.00
C SER A 16 -1.54 -8.22 -15.28
N ILE A 17 -1.84 -9.28 -16.02
CA ILE A 17 -2.00 -10.63 -15.45
C ILE A 17 -0.68 -11.10 -14.87
N ILE A 18 0.44 -10.86 -15.58
CA ILE A 18 1.78 -11.18 -15.08
C ILE A 18 2.07 -10.40 -13.80
N TRP A 19 1.78 -9.10 -13.77
CA TRP A 19 1.97 -8.30 -12.56
C TRP A 19 1.09 -8.75 -11.39
N LEU A 20 -0.15 -9.13 -11.66
CA LEU A 20 -1.04 -9.68 -10.64
C LEU A 20 -0.48 -10.98 -10.06
N LEU A 21 0.02 -11.88 -10.91
CA LEU A 21 0.68 -13.11 -10.48
C LEU A 21 1.91 -12.82 -9.63
N ILE A 22 2.79 -11.90 -10.06
CA ILE A 22 3.98 -11.50 -9.30
C ILE A 22 3.57 -10.98 -7.91
N VAL A 23 2.60 -10.08 -7.84
CA VAL A 23 2.09 -9.53 -6.58
C VAL A 23 1.53 -10.64 -5.69
N THR A 24 0.71 -11.54 -6.23
CA THR A 24 0.14 -12.66 -5.49
C THR A 24 1.25 -13.56 -4.92
N VAL A 25 2.24 -13.91 -5.74
CA VAL A 25 3.39 -14.70 -5.31
C VAL A 25 4.15 -14.01 -4.18
N VAL A 26 4.40 -12.70 -4.30
CA VAL A 26 5.13 -11.95 -3.27
C VAL A 26 4.35 -11.88 -1.97
N ILE A 27 3.03 -11.65 -2.01
CA ILE A 27 2.19 -11.65 -0.81
C ILE A 27 2.26 -13.02 -0.11
N VAL A 28 2.09 -14.10 -0.86
CA VAL A 28 2.12 -15.46 -0.32
C VAL A 28 3.51 -15.85 0.20
N LEU A 29 4.57 -15.54 -0.55
CA LEU A 29 5.95 -15.79 -0.11
C LEU A 29 6.31 -14.98 1.13
N SER A 30 5.94 -13.70 1.19
CA SER A 30 6.18 -12.86 2.38
C SER A 30 5.45 -13.44 3.60
N ALA A 31 4.22 -13.87 3.45
CA ALA A 31 3.47 -14.52 4.52
C ALA A 31 4.13 -15.86 4.95
N ALA A 32 4.55 -16.68 3.99
CA ALA A 32 5.23 -17.96 4.27
C ALA A 32 6.58 -17.78 4.96
N LEU A 33 7.38 -16.79 4.54
CA LEU A 33 8.66 -16.45 5.17
C LEU A 33 8.47 -15.95 6.61
N LEU A 34 7.51 -15.05 6.83
CA LEU A 34 7.20 -14.54 8.17
C LEU A 34 6.78 -15.67 9.10
N THR A 35 6.03 -16.67 8.62
CA THR A 35 5.66 -17.83 9.42
C THR A 35 6.82 -18.78 9.69
N ARG A 36 7.85 -18.82 8.83
CA ARG A 36 9.08 -19.60 9.06
C ARG A 36 10.04 -18.93 10.03
N LEU A 37 10.24 -17.63 9.90
CA LEU A 37 11.13 -16.86 10.77
C LEU A 37 10.64 -16.83 12.22
N ASN A 38 9.33 -16.89 12.42
CA ASN A 38 8.73 -16.90 13.74
C ASN A 38 8.62 -18.30 14.38
N ARG A 39 9.12 -19.38 13.75
CA ARG A 39 9.06 -20.75 14.30
C ARG A 39 9.85 -20.97 15.60
N GLY A 40 10.77 -20.06 15.94
CA GLY A 40 11.52 -20.13 17.20
C GLY A 40 10.83 -19.52 18.41
N GLU A 41 9.81 -18.70 18.20
CA GLU A 41 8.96 -18.14 19.24
C GLU A 41 7.63 -18.92 19.21
N ALA A 42 7.09 -19.24 20.38
CA ALA A 42 5.89 -20.08 20.54
C ALA A 42 4.60 -19.40 19.99
N PHE A 43 4.57 -19.11 18.70
CA PHE A 43 3.37 -18.60 18.04
C PHE A 43 2.45 -19.77 17.68
N THR A 44 1.64 -20.17 18.62
CA THR A 44 0.69 -21.24 18.39
C THR A 44 -0.60 -20.76 17.75
N ASN A 45 -0.94 -19.47 17.93
CA ASN A 45 -2.26 -18.98 17.57
C ASN A 45 -2.20 -17.71 16.69
N VAL A 46 -2.31 -17.93 15.39
CA VAL A 46 -2.51 -16.88 14.36
C VAL A 46 -3.97 -16.91 13.93
N CYS A 47 -4.62 -15.75 13.84
CA CYS A 47 -6.00 -15.63 13.39
C CYS A 47 -6.12 -14.75 12.13
N ILE A 48 -7.29 -14.79 11.47
CA ILE A 48 -7.52 -14.04 10.23
C ILE A 48 -7.38 -12.52 10.39
N TYR A 49 -7.51 -11.99 11.59
CA TYR A 49 -7.33 -10.57 11.89
C TYR A 49 -5.87 -10.15 11.92
N ASP A 50 -4.95 -11.10 12.07
CA ASP A 50 -3.51 -10.86 12.00
C ASP A 50 -3.02 -10.53 10.58
N SER A 51 -3.89 -10.57 9.57
CA SER A 51 -3.57 -10.15 8.19
C SER A 51 -2.93 -8.77 8.13
N ILE A 52 -3.30 -7.85 9.04
CA ILE A 52 -2.68 -6.53 9.14
C ILE A 52 -1.24 -6.60 9.65
N ILE A 53 -0.93 -7.49 10.58
CA ILE A 53 0.43 -7.70 11.10
C ILE A 53 1.33 -8.24 9.97
N PHE A 54 0.82 -9.19 9.19
CA PHE A 54 1.52 -9.71 8.02
C PHE A 54 1.78 -8.61 6.99
N PHE A 55 0.78 -7.76 6.72
CA PHE A 55 0.95 -6.61 5.83
C PHE A 55 2.01 -5.64 6.36
N ILE A 56 1.97 -5.27 7.65
CA ILE A 56 2.94 -4.36 8.27
C ILE A 56 4.36 -4.92 8.14
N LYS A 57 4.56 -6.19 8.44
CA LYS A 57 5.86 -6.86 8.35
C LYS A 57 6.35 -7.00 6.90
N ALA A 58 5.44 -7.22 5.94
CA ALA A 58 5.76 -7.36 4.51
C ALA A 58 5.63 -6.04 3.73
N PHE A 59 5.46 -4.92 4.42
CA PHE A 59 5.13 -3.61 3.83
C PHE A 59 6.08 -3.21 2.69
N GLY A 60 7.39 -3.31 2.92
CA GLY A 60 8.40 -2.93 1.93
C GLY A 60 8.33 -3.74 0.63
N SER A 61 8.17 -5.06 0.73
CA SER A 61 8.09 -5.95 -0.44
C SER A 61 6.83 -5.69 -1.25
N ILE A 62 5.69 -5.62 -0.55
CA ILE A 62 4.38 -5.45 -1.20
C ILE A 62 4.31 -4.07 -1.87
N THR A 63 4.64 -3.00 -1.15
CA THR A 63 4.59 -1.64 -1.69
C THR A 63 5.61 -1.41 -2.79
N GLY A 64 6.82 -1.97 -2.69
CA GLY A 64 7.85 -1.85 -3.71
C GLY A 64 7.40 -2.39 -5.07
N ILE A 65 6.81 -3.58 -5.11
CA ILE A 65 6.29 -4.15 -6.35
C ILE A 65 5.11 -3.35 -6.89
N MET A 66 4.22 -2.88 -6.01
CA MET A 66 3.10 -2.04 -6.42
C MET A 66 3.57 -0.72 -7.05
N VAL A 67 4.64 -0.11 -6.52
CA VAL A 67 5.25 1.09 -7.07
C VAL A 67 5.81 0.81 -8.48
N ILE A 68 6.58 -0.27 -8.66
CA ILE A 68 7.13 -0.64 -9.98
C ILE A 68 6.01 -0.84 -10.99
N TRP A 69 4.98 -1.60 -10.63
CA TRP A 69 3.83 -1.82 -11.50
C TRP A 69 3.14 -0.51 -11.86
N ASN A 70 2.83 0.34 -10.87
CA ASN A 70 2.18 1.63 -11.10
C ASN A 70 2.99 2.54 -12.03
N ILE A 71 4.32 2.65 -11.82
CA ILE A 71 5.20 3.42 -12.70
C ILE A 71 5.20 2.86 -14.13
N ALA A 72 5.27 1.53 -14.30
CA ALA A 72 5.23 0.89 -15.60
C ALA A 72 3.91 1.17 -16.36
N VAL A 73 2.78 1.24 -15.64
CA VAL A 73 1.47 1.58 -16.23
C VAL A 73 1.40 3.07 -16.59
N ILE A 74 1.89 3.96 -15.73
CA ILE A 74 1.82 5.42 -15.94
C ILE A 74 2.75 5.86 -17.08
N LYS A 75 3.90 5.23 -17.25
CA LYS A 75 4.80 5.53 -18.39
C LYS A 75 4.11 5.35 -19.74
N LYS A 76 3.14 4.45 -19.87
CA LYS A 76 2.33 4.31 -21.09
C LYS A 76 1.47 5.54 -21.38
N ASP A 77 1.04 6.30 -20.36
CA ASP A 77 0.27 7.54 -20.54
C ASP A 77 1.12 8.73 -20.99
N LYS A 78 2.45 8.64 -20.85
CA LYS A 78 3.39 9.68 -21.31
C LYS A 78 3.58 9.68 -22.82
N ASN A 79 2.89 8.82 -23.58
CA ASN A 79 2.94 8.78 -25.04
C ASN A 79 2.49 10.14 -25.62
N PRO A 80 3.34 10.81 -26.46
CA PRO A 80 3.07 12.15 -26.98
C PRO A 80 1.74 12.26 -27.75
N MET A 81 1.22 11.18 -28.34
CA MET A 81 -0.10 11.17 -28.98
C MET A 81 -1.26 11.45 -28.02
N ILE A 82 -1.11 11.14 -26.72
CA ILE A 82 -2.13 11.44 -25.69
C ILE A 82 -2.03 12.89 -25.24
N ALA A 83 -0.81 13.45 -25.22
CA ALA A 83 -0.54 14.84 -24.85
C ALA A 83 -1.06 15.83 -25.90
N VAL A 84 -1.16 15.44 -27.18
CA VAL A 84 -1.60 16.30 -28.30
C VAL A 84 -3.11 16.58 -28.28
N LYS A 85 -3.93 15.78 -27.58
CA LYS A 85 -5.38 16.01 -27.45
C LYS A 85 -5.72 17.03 -26.36
N ASN A 86 -5.27 18.30 -26.48
CA ASN A 86 -5.79 19.49 -25.77
C ASN A 86 -6.10 19.36 -24.26
N VAL A 87 -5.45 18.46 -23.54
CA VAL A 87 -5.64 18.29 -22.10
C VAL A 87 -4.42 18.83 -21.39
N SER A 88 -4.57 19.85 -20.55
CA SER A 88 -3.46 20.36 -19.73
C SER A 88 -2.85 19.20 -18.93
N ARG A 89 -1.51 19.22 -18.73
CA ARG A 89 -0.79 18.19 -17.96
C ARG A 89 -1.30 18.08 -16.54
N LYS A 90 -1.78 19.19 -15.98
CA LYS A 90 -2.45 19.23 -14.69
C LYS A 90 -3.72 18.36 -14.67
N LYS A 91 -4.55 18.39 -15.71
CA LYS A 91 -5.72 17.50 -15.83
C LYS A 91 -5.31 16.03 -15.93
N ILE A 92 -4.20 15.74 -16.64
CA ILE A 92 -3.66 14.38 -16.71
C ILE A 92 -3.21 13.93 -15.32
N TRP A 93 -2.53 14.78 -14.56
CA TRP A 93 -2.10 14.49 -13.18
C TRP A 93 -3.27 14.12 -12.28
N TYR A 94 -4.30 14.95 -12.21
CA TYR A 94 -5.49 14.65 -11.38
C TYR A 94 -6.18 13.36 -11.79
N ARG A 95 -6.25 13.06 -13.09
CA ARG A 95 -6.78 11.78 -13.57
C ARG A 95 -5.93 10.59 -13.13
N GLN A 96 -4.61 10.75 -13.15
CA GLN A 96 -3.70 9.71 -12.68
C GLN A 96 -3.86 9.49 -11.17
N CYS A 97 -4.01 10.54 -10.37
CA CYS A 97 -4.30 10.42 -8.93
C CYS A 97 -5.60 9.65 -8.67
N GLN A 98 -6.66 9.91 -9.44
CA GLN A 98 -7.92 9.14 -9.34
C GLN A 98 -7.74 7.67 -9.74
N ASP A 99 -7.01 7.40 -10.84
CA ASP A 99 -6.74 6.03 -11.28
C ASP A 99 -5.94 5.26 -10.22
N VAL A 100 -4.95 5.89 -9.59
CA VAL A 100 -4.14 5.32 -8.52
C VAL A 100 -4.97 5.08 -7.26
N LEU A 101 -5.93 5.94 -6.93
CA LEU A 101 -6.82 5.71 -5.79
C LEU A 101 -7.65 4.42 -5.98
N ILE A 102 -8.23 4.25 -7.15
CA ILE A 102 -9.01 3.04 -7.45
C ILE A 102 -8.11 1.81 -7.48
N PHE A 103 -6.91 1.94 -8.06
CA PHE A 103 -5.92 0.86 -8.06
C PHE A 103 -5.52 0.47 -6.61
N ALA A 104 -5.21 1.44 -5.76
CA ALA A 104 -4.89 1.21 -4.35
C ALA A 104 -6.05 0.53 -3.60
N ALA A 105 -7.30 0.94 -3.86
CA ALA A 105 -8.48 0.34 -3.24
C ALA A 105 -8.65 -1.14 -3.63
N VAL A 106 -8.54 -1.45 -4.91
CA VAL A 106 -8.63 -2.84 -5.39
C VAL A 106 -7.49 -3.68 -4.84
N MET A 107 -6.25 -3.16 -4.83
CA MET A 107 -5.09 -3.89 -4.36
C MET A 107 -5.09 -4.08 -2.85
N SER A 108 -5.58 -3.11 -2.07
CA SER A 108 -5.77 -3.27 -0.62
C SER A 108 -6.73 -4.42 -0.31
N LEU A 109 -7.84 -4.49 -1.06
CA LEU A 109 -8.79 -5.59 -0.90
C LEU A 109 -8.13 -6.93 -1.25
N LEU A 110 -7.43 -7.00 -2.37
CA LEU A 110 -6.73 -8.20 -2.81
C LEU A 110 -5.71 -8.68 -1.76
N ILE A 111 -4.89 -7.77 -1.23
CA ILE A 111 -3.88 -8.08 -0.19
C ILE A 111 -4.56 -8.73 1.01
N HIS A 112 -5.62 -8.10 1.55
CA HIS A 112 -6.30 -8.63 2.72
C HIS A 112 -7.01 -9.96 2.45
N VAL A 113 -7.63 -10.13 1.28
CA VAL A 113 -8.25 -11.40 0.88
C VAL A 113 -7.20 -12.50 0.81
N LEU A 114 -6.07 -12.26 0.13
CA LEU A 114 -5.01 -13.27 -0.01
C LEU A 114 -4.36 -13.62 1.33
N LEU A 115 -4.04 -12.62 2.16
CA LEU A 115 -3.45 -12.86 3.48
C LEU A 115 -4.41 -13.62 4.40
N ARG A 116 -5.70 -13.27 4.40
CA ARG A 116 -6.71 -13.97 5.18
C ARG A 116 -6.93 -15.40 4.70
N LEU A 117 -7.00 -15.62 3.39
CA LEU A 117 -7.09 -16.97 2.82
C LEU A 117 -5.87 -17.80 3.21
N PHE A 118 -4.66 -17.23 3.12
CA PHE A 118 -3.43 -17.91 3.55
C PHE A 118 -3.49 -18.31 5.03
N ILE A 119 -3.92 -17.38 5.91
CA ILE A 119 -4.05 -17.65 7.34
C ILE A 119 -5.13 -18.69 7.61
N LEU A 120 -6.29 -18.57 6.97
CA LEU A 120 -7.40 -19.51 7.10
C LEU A 120 -7.00 -20.93 6.73
N CYS A 121 -6.30 -21.10 5.61
CA CYS A 121 -5.85 -22.41 5.14
C CYS A 121 -4.81 -23.05 6.07
N LYS A 122 -4.02 -22.25 6.78
CA LYS A 122 -2.89 -22.74 7.59
C LYS A 122 -3.17 -22.84 9.08
N TYR A 123 -3.98 -21.94 9.63
CA TYR A 123 -4.17 -21.77 11.07
C TYR A 123 -5.64 -21.86 11.52
N GLY A 124 -6.60 -21.76 10.61
CA GLY A 124 -8.02 -21.73 10.94
C GLY A 124 -8.58 -20.31 11.11
N ASN A 125 -9.80 -20.20 11.64
CA ASN A 125 -10.60 -18.97 11.68
C ASN A 125 -10.85 -18.43 13.10
N ASP A 126 -10.22 -19.00 14.12
CA ASP A 126 -10.52 -18.62 15.49
C ASP A 126 -9.94 -17.26 15.85
N TYR A 127 -10.78 -16.41 16.47
CA TYR A 127 -10.33 -15.12 17.00
C TYR A 127 -9.58 -15.37 18.33
N ASN A 128 -8.37 -14.86 18.43
CA ASN A 128 -7.47 -15.13 19.54
C ASN A 128 -6.70 -13.93 20.08
N TRP A 129 -7.09 -12.70 19.72
CA TRP A 129 -6.38 -11.50 20.19
C TRP A 129 -6.45 -11.30 21.72
N ASP A 130 -7.37 -11.98 22.38
CA ASP A 130 -7.50 -12.00 23.85
C ASP A 130 -6.62 -13.09 24.50
N ASP A 131 -6.01 -13.98 23.70
CA ASP A 131 -5.17 -15.07 24.19
C ASP A 131 -3.73 -14.59 24.38
N SER A 132 -3.13 -14.90 25.54
CA SER A 132 -1.75 -14.55 25.92
C SER A 132 -0.69 -15.04 24.90
N TYR A 133 -0.98 -16.10 24.15
CA TYR A 133 -0.08 -16.67 23.14
C TYR A 133 -0.42 -16.21 21.71
N SER A 134 -1.28 -15.21 21.54
CA SER A 134 -1.64 -14.70 20.22
C SER A 134 -0.50 -13.92 19.57
N LEU A 135 -0.48 -13.92 18.22
CA LEU A 135 0.47 -13.11 17.45
C LEU A 135 0.30 -11.62 17.77
N TYR A 136 -0.94 -11.16 18.03
CA TYR A 136 -1.25 -9.79 18.42
C TYR A 136 -0.53 -9.39 19.70
N ILE A 137 -0.67 -10.19 20.78
CA ILE A 137 -0.04 -9.89 22.07
C ILE A 137 1.48 -9.95 21.95
N SER A 138 2.03 -10.94 21.26
CA SER A 138 3.47 -11.01 21.01
C SER A 138 4.00 -9.80 20.25
N TYR A 139 3.26 -9.33 19.23
CA TYR A 139 3.64 -8.12 18.49
C TYR A 139 3.58 -6.88 19.39
N CYS A 140 2.57 -6.76 20.26
CA CYS A 140 2.46 -5.66 21.20
C CYS A 140 3.62 -5.67 22.21
N ASN A 141 3.98 -6.83 22.75
CA ASN A 141 5.10 -6.99 23.68
C ASN A 141 6.43 -6.62 23.04
N SER A 142 6.72 -7.13 21.85
CA SER A 142 7.97 -6.83 21.15
C SER A 142 8.12 -5.35 20.79
N ASN A 143 7.01 -4.64 20.60
CA ASN A 143 7.00 -3.20 20.34
C ASN A 143 6.76 -2.34 21.59
N ARG A 144 6.74 -2.94 22.80
CA ARG A 144 6.51 -2.26 24.09
C ARG A 144 5.19 -1.48 24.14
N TYR A 145 4.16 -1.95 23.46
CA TYR A 145 2.81 -1.37 23.59
C TYR A 145 2.14 -1.91 24.85
N LYS A 146 1.39 -1.03 25.52
CA LYS A 146 0.56 -1.49 26.64
C LYS A 146 -0.48 -2.48 26.09
N ILE A 147 -0.46 -3.69 26.59
CA ILE A 147 -1.40 -4.73 26.17
C ILE A 147 -2.77 -4.37 26.73
N THR A 148 -3.70 -4.13 25.84
CA THR A 148 -5.11 -3.92 26.14
C THR A 148 -5.94 -4.61 25.08
N THR A 149 -7.17 -4.98 25.42
CA THR A 149 -8.12 -5.47 24.44
C THR A 149 -8.32 -4.43 23.34
N PRO A 150 -8.45 -4.83 22.07
CA PRO A 150 -8.74 -3.89 20.99
C PRO A 150 -10.01 -3.08 21.26
N ALA A 151 -9.96 -1.78 21.00
CA ALA A 151 -11.10 -0.90 21.21
C ALA A 151 -12.22 -1.08 20.17
N PHE A 152 -11.94 -1.84 19.10
CA PHE A 152 -12.85 -2.02 17.98
C PHE A 152 -13.41 -3.44 17.93
N THR A 153 -14.63 -3.58 17.43
CA THR A 153 -15.24 -4.89 17.14
C THR A 153 -14.47 -5.61 16.05
N LYS A 154 -14.64 -6.93 15.93
CA LYS A 154 -14.04 -7.78 14.88
C LYS A 154 -14.25 -7.20 13.48
N THR A 155 -15.47 -6.75 13.17
CA THR A 155 -15.78 -6.07 11.90
C THR A 155 -15.06 -4.73 11.77
N GLY A 156 -14.98 -3.95 12.84
CA GLY A 156 -14.25 -2.69 12.87
C GLY A 156 -12.76 -2.88 12.59
N ILE A 157 -12.12 -3.89 13.18
CA ILE A 157 -10.73 -4.26 12.90
C ILE A 157 -10.53 -4.59 11.43
N ALA A 158 -11.46 -5.35 10.84
CA ALA A 158 -11.37 -5.73 9.43
C ALA A 158 -11.47 -4.51 8.50
N ILE A 159 -12.40 -3.60 8.77
CA ILE A 159 -12.61 -2.37 7.99
C ILE A 159 -11.40 -1.43 8.15
N LEU A 160 -10.94 -1.19 9.37
CA LEU A 160 -9.80 -0.33 9.64
C LEU A 160 -8.51 -0.88 9.01
N SER A 161 -8.29 -2.20 9.05
CA SER A 161 -7.16 -2.83 8.38
C SER A 161 -7.16 -2.52 6.88
N TYR A 162 -8.31 -2.62 6.24
CA TYR A 162 -8.47 -2.26 4.83
C TYR A 162 -8.19 -0.76 4.59
N ILE A 163 -8.78 0.14 5.40
CA ILE A 163 -8.61 1.59 5.27
C ILE A 163 -7.14 1.98 5.43
N PHE A 164 -6.47 1.51 6.48
CA PHE A 164 -5.06 1.84 6.73
C PHE A 164 -4.14 1.32 5.62
N THR A 165 -4.43 0.14 5.07
CA THR A 165 -3.69 -0.40 3.93
C THR A 165 -3.90 0.45 2.68
N LEU A 166 -5.16 0.84 2.41
CA LEU A 166 -5.51 1.71 1.28
C LEU A 166 -4.79 3.06 1.36
N GLU A 167 -4.87 3.72 2.51
CA GLU A 167 -4.22 5.03 2.73
C GLU A 167 -2.71 4.94 2.54
N SER A 168 -2.08 3.94 3.13
CA SER A 168 -0.63 3.72 3.01
C SER A 168 -0.21 3.47 1.57
N LEU A 169 -0.90 2.58 0.86
CA LEU A 169 -0.63 2.30 -0.55
C LEU A 169 -0.85 3.54 -1.42
N TYR A 170 -1.95 4.24 -1.23
CA TYR A 170 -2.27 5.42 -2.02
C TYR A 170 -1.20 6.51 -1.90
N ILE A 171 -0.78 6.82 -0.66
CA ILE A 171 0.27 7.82 -0.42
C ILE A 171 1.58 7.42 -1.09
N ILE A 172 2.01 6.17 -0.93
CA ILE A 172 3.26 5.69 -1.53
C ILE A 172 3.19 5.74 -3.06
N LEU A 173 2.10 5.29 -3.64
CA LEU A 173 1.94 5.30 -5.10
C LEU A 173 1.93 6.71 -5.67
N ILE A 174 1.27 7.69 -5.02
CA ILE A 174 1.31 9.10 -5.45
C ILE A 174 2.70 9.69 -5.25
N LEU A 175 3.36 9.41 -4.14
CA LEU A 175 4.71 9.89 -3.86
C LEU A 175 5.67 9.48 -4.98
N PHE A 176 5.70 8.18 -5.32
CA PHE A 176 6.58 7.70 -6.39
C PHE A 176 6.16 8.19 -7.77
N MET A 177 4.87 8.41 -8.00
CA MET A 177 4.38 9.03 -9.23
C MET A 177 4.84 10.50 -9.34
N ALA A 178 4.86 11.25 -8.24
CA ALA A 178 5.39 12.62 -8.21
C ALA A 178 6.91 12.64 -8.41
N ILE A 179 7.64 11.71 -7.79
CA ILE A 179 9.09 11.54 -7.98
C ILE A 179 9.41 11.19 -9.44
N ASP A 180 8.65 10.28 -10.07
CA ASP A 180 8.86 9.91 -11.49
C ASP A 180 8.62 11.10 -12.44
N ARG A 181 7.77 12.04 -12.06
CA ARG A 181 7.61 13.29 -12.82
C ARG A 181 8.75 14.27 -12.65
N LEU A 182 9.23 14.42 -11.43
CA LEU A 182 10.31 15.37 -11.11
C LEU A 182 11.67 14.86 -11.60
N LEU A 183 11.89 13.56 -11.59
CA LEU A 183 13.19 12.90 -11.79
C LEU A 183 13.10 11.77 -12.81
N GLU A 184 12.60 12.06 -14.02
CA GLU A 184 12.24 11.06 -15.05
C GLU A 184 13.26 9.92 -15.27
N ARG A 185 14.57 10.21 -15.20
CA ARG A 185 15.64 9.23 -15.46
C ARG A 185 16.07 8.42 -14.24
N THR A 186 15.87 8.96 -13.04
CA THR A 186 16.35 8.39 -11.78
C THR A 186 15.26 7.71 -10.97
N SER A 187 14.00 7.77 -11.40
CA SER A 187 12.86 7.21 -10.67
C SER A 187 12.97 5.71 -10.39
N VAL A 188 13.54 4.95 -11.33
CA VAL A 188 13.75 3.51 -11.15
C VAL A 188 14.80 3.24 -10.07
N ILE A 189 15.92 3.99 -10.11
CA ILE A 189 17.00 3.87 -9.12
C ILE A 189 16.46 4.21 -7.73
N ILE A 190 15.71 5.30 -7.60
CA ILE A 190 15.09 5.71 -6.33
C ILE A 190 14.12 4.63 -5.83
N THR A 191 13.35 4.01 -6.73
CA THR A 191 12.46 2.92 -6.35
C THR A 191 13.22 1.70 -5.82
N VAL A 192 14.33 1.33 -6.45
CA VAL A 192 15.19 0.24 -5.97
C VAL A 192 15.82 0.57 -4.62
N ILE A 193 16.35 1.79 -4.47
CA ILE A 193 16.88 2.27 -3.17
C ILE A 193 15.79 2.24 -2.10
N TYR A 194 14.58 2.67 -2.43
CA TYR A 194 13.45 2.61 -1.50
C TYR A 194 13.17 1.18 -1.04
N ILE A 195 13.10 0.23 -1.97
CA ILE A 195 12.84 -1.17 -1.62
C ILE A 195 13.91 -1.68 -0.64
N ILE A 196 15.20 -1.44 -0.94
CA ILE A 196 16.30 -1.85 -0.07
C ILE A 196 16.22 -1.15 1.29
N ALA A 197 16.08 0.16 1.31
CA ALA A 197 16.02 0.95 2.54
C ALA A 197 14.79 0.61 3.40
N GLN A 198 13.69 0.19 2.79
CA GLN A 198 12.49 -0.20 3.53
C GLN A 198 12.68 -1.50 4.32
N PHE A 199 13.51 -2.43 3.82
CA PHE A 199 13.88 -3.64 4.57
C PHE A 199 14.78 -3.34 5.77
N GLU A 200 15.72 -2.39 5.62
CA GLU A 200 16.72 -2.09 6.64
C GLU A 200 16.21 -1.09 7.71
N ILE A 201 15.56 -0.01 7.26
CA ILE A 201 15.36 1.19 8.10
C ILE A 201 13.87 1.51 8.31
N ASN A 202 12.94 0.80 7.64
CA ASN A 202 11.52 1.17 7.60
C ASN A 202 11.33 2.67 7.28
N LEU A 203 11.95 3.12 6.18
CA LEU A 203 12.10 4.52 5.78
C LEU A 203 10.77 5.31 5.83
N LEU A 204 9.67 4.69 5.48
CA LEU A 204 8.33 5.28 5.51
C LEU A 204 7.51 4.81 6.72
N GLY A 205 8.16 4.52 7.84
CA GLY A 205 7.50 4.07 9.08
C GLY A 205 6.43 5.01 9.62
N PHE A 206 6.42 6.28 9.18
CA PHE A 206 5.38 7.25 9.53
C PHE A 206 4.08 7.07 8.73
N ILE A 207 4.13 6.36 7.60
CA ILE A 207 2.97 6.00 6.76
C ILE A 207 2.53 4.55 7.02
N THR A 208 3.46 3.70 7.46
CA THR A 208 3.15 2.31 7.79
C THR A 208 2.16 2.25 8.95
N PRO A 209 1.02 1.56 8.83
CA PRO A 209 0.09 1.41 9.94
C PRO A 209 0.75 0.66 11.10
N LYS A 210 0.33 0.95 12.32
CA LYS A 210 0.86 0.34 13.54
C LYS A 210 -0.25 -0.27 14.36
N MET A 211 0.02 -1.37 15.05
CA MET A 211 -0.99 -2.10 15.81
C MET A 211 -1.63 -1.29 16.95
N TYR A 212 -0.94 -0.32 17.53
CA TYR A 212 -1.55 0.53 18.56
C TYR A 212 -2.76 1.34 18.06
N LEU A 213 -2.91 1.50 16.74
CA LEU A 213 -4.08 2.18 16.16
C LEU A 213 -5.39 1.41 16.42
N PHE A 214 -5.32 0.09 16.63
CA PHE A 214 -6.48 -0.73 16.99
C PHE A 214 -6.81 -0.69 18.48
N ILE A 215 -5.88 -0.17 19.29
CA ILE A 215 -6.01 -0.03 20.75
C ILE A 215 -6.57 1.35 21.11
N TYR A 216 -6.12 2.39 20.40
CA TYR A 216 -6.42 3.80 20.69
C TYR A 216 -7.19 4.45 19.53
N PRO A 217 -8.54 4.58 19.62
CA PRO A 217 -9.37 5.14 18.55
C PRO A 217 -9.00 6.59 18.17
N ASP A 218 -8.66 7.41 19.14
CA ASP A 218 -8.18 8.77 18.94
C ASP A 218 -6.90 8.82 18.09
N LYS A 219 -5.95 7.93 18.35
CA LYS A 219 -4.73 7.81 17.53
C LYS A 219 -5.02 7.28 16.13
N ALA A 220 -6.02 6.41 15.98
CA ALA A 220 -6.47 5.94 14.68
C ALA A 220 -7.02 7.11 13.85
N LEU A 221 -7.87 7.96 14.41
CA LEU A 221 -8.39 9.15 13.74
C LEU A 221 -7.30 10.15 13.37
N VAL A 222 -6.35 10.40 14.27
CA VAL A 222 -5.19 11.27 13.99
C VAL A 222 -4.34 10.68 12.86
N TYR A 223 -4.13 9.37 12.83
CA TYR A 223 -3.39 8.70 11.75
C TYR A 223 -4.09 8.87 10.41
N MET A 224 -5.41 8.62 10.32
CA MET A 224 -6.19 8.80 9.10
C MET A 224 -6.15 10.26 8.63
N GLY A 225 -6.36 11.23 9.53
CA GLY A 225 -6.27 12.65 9.21
C GLY A 225 -4.89 13.06 8.67
N LYS A 226 -3.81 12.52 9.26
CA LYS A 226 -2.44 12.73 8.79
C LYS A 226 -2.24 12.13 7.39
N CYS A 227 -2.73 10.93 7.13
CA CYS A 227 -2.63 10.28 5.83
C CYS A 227 -3.37 11.08 4.75
N ILE A 228 -4.58 11.52 5.02
CA ILE A 228 -5.37 12.37 4.12
C ILE A 228 -4.62 13.68 3.83
N PHE A 229 -4.07 14.34 4.85
CA PHE A 229 -3.30 15.58 4.69
C PHE A 229 -2.07 15.38 3.80
N ILE A 230 -1.30 14.31 4.03
CA ILE A 230 -0.14 13.98 3.20
C ILE A 230 -0.55 13.71 1.75
N ALA A 231 -1.65 12.98 1.53
CA ALA A 231 -2.16 12.69 0.19
C ALA A 231 -2.53 13.99 -0.55
N ILE A 232 -3.24 14.90 0.10
CA ILE A 232 -3.62 16.21 -0.47
C ILE A 232 -2.35 17.01 -0.83
N LEU A 233 -1.38 17.07 0.07
CA LEU A 233 -0.11 17.76 -0.15
C LEU A 233 0.65 17.18 -1.36
N LEU A 234 0.74 15.87 -1.49
CA LEU A 234 1.38 15.22 -2.62
C LEU A 234 0.65 15.47 -3.94
N ILE A 235 -0.69 15.47 -3.93
CA ILE A 235 -1.49 15.81 -5.11
C ILE A 235 -1.19 17.25 -5.55
N PHE A 236 -1.08 18.17 -4.60
CA PHE A 236 -0.78 19.56 -4.86
C PHE A 236 0.65 19.75 -5.42
N VAL A 237 1.66 19.17 -4.77
CA VAL A 237 3.06 19.22 -5.24
C VAL A 237 3.19 18.63 -6.64
N GLY A 238 2.57 17.49 -6.92
CA GLY A 238 2.61 16.89 -8.24
C GLY A 238 1.88 17.71 -9.30
N SER A 239 0.87 18.51 -8.93
CA SER A 239 0.22 19.43 -9.87
C SER A 239 1.15 20.59 -10.29
N PHE A 240 1.96 21.11 -9.37
CA PHE A 240 3.00 22.10 -9.69
C PHE A 240 4.07 21.52 -10.61
N ALA A 241 4.53 20.30 -10.32
CA ALA A 241 5.49 19.62 -11.19
C ALA A 241 4.95 19.46 -12.61
N ALA A 242 3.65 19.13 -12.74
CA ALA A 242 2.99 19.01 -14.03
C ALA A 242 2.91 20.33 -14.80
N ASP A 243 2.67 21.45 -14.13
CA ASP A 243 2.66 22.79 -14.76
C ASP A 243 4.07 23.16 -15.27
N ARG A 244 5.12 22.90 -14.48
CA ARG A 244 6.51 23.19 -14.91
C ARG A 244 6.89 22.46 -16.20
N GLU A 245 6.47 21.23 -16.39
CA GLU A 245 6.73 20.48 -17.61
C GLU A 245 6.10 21.13 -18.86
N GLU A 246 4.98 21.86 -18.73
CA GLU A 246 4.36 22.60 -19.85
C GLU A 246 5.20 23.80 -20.27
N TYR A 247 5.82 24.50 -19.31
CA TYR A 247 6.65 25.69 -19.60
C TYR A 247 7.99 25.34 -20.25
N ILE A 248 8.62 24.24 -19.84
CA ILE A 248 9.95 23.83 -20.36
C ILE A 248 9.86 23.34 -21.81
N LYS A 249 8.75 22.73 -22.24
CA LYS A 249 8.58 22.23 -23.60
C LYS A 249 8.02 23.26 -24.60
N LYS A 250 7.62 24.44 -24.12
CA LYS A 250 7.22 25.58 -24.98
C LYS A 250 8.37 26.53 -25.32
N LYS A 251 9.53 26.37 -24.74
CA LYS A 251 10.79 27.01 -25.11
C LYS A 251 11.61 26.08 -26.01
#